data_09bb2a495c193ce305e020d606912c6d
#
_entry.id   09bb2a495c193ce305e020d606912c6d
#
_cell.length_a   1.000
_cell.length_b   1.000
_cell.length_c   1.000
_cell.angle_alpha   90.00
_cell.angle_beta   90.00
_cell.angle_gamma   90.00
#
_symmetry.space_group_name_H-M   'P 1'
#
loop_
_entity.id
_entity.type
_entity.pdbx_description
1 polymer ?
#
loop_
_entity_poly.entity_id
_entity_poly.type
_entity_poly.pdbx_seq_one_letter_code
_entity_poly.pdbx_strand_id
1 'polypeptide(L)'
;MNVRPGLTTLAHPDGMRRTLRRALSMLMVCVLPAAANAVPYVFDSGDFLAESSAWEAWADMLTRHATQFDGLKGCLDDKAACTRRMRSLHVVLSQGTALPREKQIRLVNRYVNRKRYNEDRRKIIRNEEGKLTIPSHWATLVEFLEKGGDCEDFTTAKYLMLRHFGFAAEDMRVVVVYDRSQRAHHAVLAVRFDGETIWVLDTDNRIYRKRRPLGYRYVYAVNELGIWDHDIRLPRRRR
;
A
#
# COMPACT_ATOMS: atom_id res chain seq x y z
N MET A 1 -37.12 61.98 85.57
CA MET A 1 -35.94 62.67 86.14
C MET A 1 -34.73 62.28 85.24
N ASN A 2 -34.12 63.34 84.80
CA ASN A 2 -32.76 63.43 84.26
C ASN A 2 -32.47 62.59 82.98
N VAL A 3 -32.45 63.23 81.88
CA VAL A 3 -31.58 64.27 81.30
C VAL A 3 -30.19 63.72 80.87
N ARG A 4 -30.01 63.78 79.59
CA ARG A 4 -28.89 64.24 78.70
C ARG A 4 -27.76 63.26 78.29
N PRO A 5 -27.03 63.81 77.37
CA PRO A 5 -27.26 63.99 75.90
C PRO A 5 -26.10 63.45 75.05
N GLY A 6 -26.33 63.33 73.76
CA GLY A 6 -25.59 63.81 72.66
C GLY A 6 -24.06 63.48 72.55
N LEU A 7 -23.73 63.05 71.46
CA LEU A 7 -22.69 63.71 70.56
C LEU A 7 -22.70 63.08 69.19
N THR A 8 -22.96 63.93 68.20
CA THR A 8 -22.71 63.77 66.80
C THR A 8 -21.23 63.64 66.55
N THR A 9 -20.82 62.66 65.72
CA THR A 9 -19.59 62.75 64.97
C THR A 9 -19.79 62.28 63.54
N LEU A 10 -19.30 63.13 62.71
CA LEU A 10 -19.38 63.21 61.27
C LEU A 10 -18.88 61.96 60.56
N ALA A 11 -19.65 61.63 59.52
CA ALA A 11 -19.26 60.66 58.49
C ALA A 11 -18.09 61.19 57.66
N HIS A 12 -17.13 60.32 57.40
CA HIS A 12 -16.17 60.47 56.37
C HIS A 12 -16.47 59.40 55.29
N PRO A 13 -16.53 59.72 53.97
CA PRO A 13 -16.79 58.71 52.94
C PRO A 13 -15.48 58.14 52.45
N ASP A 14 -15.15 56.95 52.90
CA ASP A 14 -14.01 56.22 52.33
C ASP A 14 -14.41 55.54 51.04
N GLY A 15 -13.58 55.85 50.07
CA GLY A 15 -13.73 55.52 48.66
C GLY A 15 -13.79 54.03 48.35
N MET A 16 -14.81 53.71 47.64
CA MET A 16 -15.03 52.39 47.06
C MET A 16 -14.04 52.18 45.90
N ARG A 17 -12.87 51.62 46.20
CA ARG A 17 -11.93 51.14 45.20
C ARG A 17 -12.53 49.90 44.51
N ARG A 18 -13.18 50.11 43.38
CA ARG A 18 -13.56 49.06 42.43
C ARG A 18 -12.29 48.48 41.78
N THR A 19 -11.78 47.40 42.33
CA THR A 19 -10.78 46.57 41.66
C THR A 19 -11.46 45.85 40.48
N LEU A 20 -11.22 46.40 39.31
CA LEU A 20 -11.59 45.79 38.03
C LEU A 20 -10.69 44.55 37.81
N ARG A 21 -11.15 43.38 38.28
CA ARG A 21 -10.50 42.10 37.86
C ARG A 21 -10.82 41.88 36.37
N ARG A 22 -9.86 42.23 35.53
CA ARG A 22 -9.84 41.79 34.13
C ARG A 22 -9.65 40.29 34.13
N ALA A 23 -10.74 39.54 33.95
CA ALA A 23 -10.71 38.12 33.61
C ALA A 23 -10.16 38.01 32.19
N LEU A 24 -8.88 37.69 32.07
CA LEU A 24 -8.25 37.34 30.82
C LEU A 24 -8.72 35.90 30.48
N SER A 25 -9.81 35.79 29.73
CA SER A 25 -10.28 34.51 29.19
C SER A 25 -9.25 34.07 28.15
N MET A 26 -8.31 33.23 28.58
CA MET A 26 -7.36 32.55 27.70
C MET A 26 -8.15 31.52 26.89
N LEU A 27 -8.51 31.87 25.65
CA LEU A 27 -9.11 30.95 24.71
C LEU A 27 -8.05 29.89 24.40
N MET A 28 -8.10 28.76 25.05
CA MET A 28 -7.27 27.59 24.78
C MET A 28 -7.82 26.99 23.49
N VAL A 29 -7.25 27.40 22.34
CA VAL A 29 -7.51 26.76 21.08
C VAL A 29 -6.92 25.35 21.16
N CYS A 30 -7.76 24.37 21.50
CA CYS A 30 -7.43 22.97 21.33
C CYS A 30 -7.26 22.71 19.83
N VAL A 31 -6.03 22.82 19.33
CA VAL A 31 -5.66 22.26 18.04
C VAL A 31 -5.75 20.75 18.22
N LEU A 32 -6.91 20.19 17.89
CA LEU A 32 -7.04 18.74 17.75
C LEU A 32 -6.04 18.33 16.67
N PRO A 33 -5.12 17.41 16.95
CA PRO A 33 -4.28 16.88 15.89
C PRO A 33 -5.21 16.30 14.82
N ALA A 34 -5.12 16.81 13.60
CA ALA A 34 -5.79 16.20 12.47
C ALA A 34 -5.44 14.72 12.52
N ALA A 35 -6.43 13.86 12.70
CA ALA A 35 -6.22 12.43 12.65
C ALA A 35 -5.60 12.16 11.28
N ALA A 36 -4.29 11.88 11.24
CA ALA A 36 -3.60 11.49 10.04
C ALA A 36 -4.39 10.32 9.48
N ASN A 37 -5.00 10.50 8.30
CA ASN A 37 -5.76 9.44 7.65
C ASN A 37 -4.83 8.24 7.52
N ALA A 38 -5.09 7.20 8.31
CA ALA A 38 -4.27 6.01 8.28
C ALA A 38 -4.41 5.35 6.91
N VAL A 39 -3.36 5.43 6.11
CA VAL A 39 -3.30 4.79 4.79
C VAL A 39 -2.76 3.36 4.92
N PRO A 40 -3.17 2.44 4.05
CA PRO A 40 -2.72 1.04 4.13
C PRO A 40 -1.24 0.86 3.75
N TYR A 41 -0.66 1.78 3.00
CA TYR A 41 0.74 1.78 2.59
C TYR A 41 1.24 3.23 2.41
N VAL A 42 2.52 3.49 2.66
CA VAL A 42 3.14 4.81 2.49
C VAL A 42 4.25 4.67 1.44
N PHE A 43 4.06 5.30 0.27
CA PHE A 43 5.01 5.21 -0.85
C PHE A 43 6.37 5.86 -0.54
N ASP A 44 6.38 6.89 0.30
CA ASP A 44 7.60 7.60 0.71
C ASP A 44 8.29 6.93 1.92
N SER A 45 7.75 5.78 2.40
CA SER A 45 8.41 4.98 3.41
C SER A 45 9.35 3.95 2.78
N GLY A 46 10.44 3.67 3.46
CA GLY A 46 11.47 2.74 3.00
C GLY A 46 12.62 3.44 2.29
N ASP A 47 13.81 2.89 2.50
CA ASP A 47 15.04 3.39 1.90
C ASP A 47 15.20 2.81 0.49
N PHE A 48 15.49 3.65 -0.49
CA PHE A 48 15.85 3.18 -1.82
C PHE A 48 17.15 2.40 -1.77
N LEU A 49 17.11 1.15 -2.21
CA LEU A 49 18.26 0.26 -2.19
C LEU A 49 19.01 0.24 -3.52
N ALA A 50 18.30 0.06 -4.61
CA ALA A 50 18.88 -0.09 -5.94
C ALA A 50 17.81 0.08 -7.03
N GLU A 51 18.27 0.25 -8.27
CA GLU A 51 17.46 0.07 -9.46
C GLU A 51 16.90 -1.36 -9.51
N SER A 52 15.72 -1.53 -10.08
CA SER A 52 15.03 -2.82 -10.15
C SER A 52 15.80 -3.88 -10.93
N SER A 53 16.63 -3.47 -11.88
CA SER A 53 17.53 -4.35 -12.65
C SER A 53 18.58 -5.07 -11.80
N ALA A 54 18.87 -4.57 -10.61
CA ALA A 54 19.78 -5.24 -9.67
C ALA A 54 19.19 -6.51 -9.06
N TRP A 55 17.89 -6.73 -9.20
CA TRP A 55 17.24 -7.95 -8.76
C TRP A 55 16.91 -8.85 -9.96
N GLU A 56 17.77 -9.83 -10.18
CA GLU A 56 17.75 -10.71 -11.34
C GLU A 56 16.36 -11.36 -11.59
N ALA A 57 15.72 -11.91 -10.57
CA ALA A 57 14.42 -12.58 -10.72
C ALA A 57 13.32 -11.64 -11.20
N TRP A 58 13.31 -10.38 -10.75
CA TRP A 58 12.37 -9.35 -11.19
C TRP A 58 12.69 -8.88 -12.62
N ALA A 59 13.96 -8.61 -12.91
CA ALA A 59 14.41 -8.16 -14.23
C ALA A 59 14.16 -9.21 -15.32
N ASP A 60 14.45 -10.49 -15.01
CA ASP A 60 14.15 -11.62 -15.90
C ASP A 60 12.65 -11.73 -16.16
N MET A 61 11.82 -11.67 -15.13
CA MET A 61 10.36 -11.68 -15.28
C MET A 61 9.87 -10.57 -16.21
N LEU A 62 10.33 -9.34 -16.04
CA LEU A 62 9.95 -8.22 -16.90
C LEU A 62 10.38 -8.44 -18.36
N THR A 63 11.59 -8.95 -18.59
CA THR A 63 12.12 -9.25 -19.92
C THR A 63 11.29 -10.34 -20.62
N ARG A 64 11.01 -11.44 -19.90
CA ARG A 64 10.15 -12.52 -20.43
C ARG A 64 8.73 -12.02 -20.68
N HIS A 65 8.19 -11.20 -19.78
CA HIS A 65 6.85 -10.62 -19.94
C HIS A 65 6.76 -9.76 -21.20
N ALA A 66 7.73 -8.86 -21.44
CA ALA A 66 7.73 -8.02 -22.64
C ALA A 66 7.67 -8.86 -23.92
N THR A 67 8.52 -9.88 -24.03
CA THR A 67 8.54 -10.80 -25.19
C THR A 67 7.22 -11.57 -25.36
N GLN A 68 6.67 -12.11 -24.28
CA GLN A 68 5.43 -12.87 -24.30
C GLN A 68 4.22 -11.98 -24.58
N PHE A 69 4.22 -10.74 -24.07
CA PHE A 69 3.14 -9.80 -24.27
C PHE A 69 3.06 -9.32 -25.72
N ASP A 70 4.21 -9.14 -26.39
CA ASP A 70 4.25 -8.88 -27.82
C ASP A 70 3.57 -9.99 -28.62
N GLY A 71 3.76 -11.24 -28.22
CA GLY A 71 3.06 -12.39 -28.80
C GLY A 71 1.54 -12.42 -28.55
N LEU A 72 1.06 -11.67 -27.56
CA LEU A 72 -0.37 -11.55 -27.25
C LEU A 72 -1.10 -10.47 -28.05
N LYS A 73 -0.40 -9.58 -28.75
CA LYS A 73 -1.02 -8.44 -29.47
C LYS A 73 -2.17 -8.90 -30.36
N GLY A 74 -1.97 -9.92 -31.17
CA GLY A 74 -3.05 -10.47 -32.01
C GLY A 74 -4.28 -10.91 -31.22
N CYS A 75 -4.07 -11.54 -30.07
CA CYS A 75 -5.17 -11.91 -29.16
C CYS A 75 -5.84 -10.70 -28.52
N LEU A 76 -5.11 -9.62 -28.22
CA LEU A 76 -5.69 -8.41 -27.63
C LEU A 76 -6.52 -7.64 -28.65
N ASP A 77 -6.13 -7.69 -29.93
CA ASP A 77 -6.86 -7.06 -31.04
C ASP A 77 -8.07 -7.89 -31.49
N ASP A 78 -7.91 -9.20 -31.57
CA ASP A 78 -8.97 -10.13 -31.98
C ASP A 78 -9.07 -11.33 -31.04
N LYS A 79 -10.24 -11.45 -30.39
CA LYS A 79 -10.55 -12.57 -29.49
C LYS A 79 -10.44 -13.93 -30.18
N ALA A 80 -10.67 -14.01 -31.49
CA ALA A 80 -10.57 -15.28 -32.25
C ALA A 80 -9.14 -15.79 -32.33
N ALA A 81 -8.15 -14.88 -32.32
CA ALA A 81 -6.74 -15.20 -32.29
C ALA A 81 -6.24 -15.66 -30.91
N CYS A 82 -7.06 -15.54 -29.85
CA CYS A 82 -6.70 -15.95 -28.51
C CYS A 82 -6.67 -17.47 -28.33
N THR A 83 -5.66 -17.97 -27.64
CA THR A 83 -5.75 -19.33 -27.07
C THR A 83 -6.92 -19.42 -26.09
N ARG A 84 -7.43 -20.63 -25.84
CA ARG A 84 -8.57 -20.85 -24.93
C ARG A 84 -8.37 -20.17 -23.58
N ARG A 85 -7.14 -20.19 -23.05
CA ARG A 85 -6.80 -19.61 -21.72
C ARG A 85 -6.73 -18.08 -21.75
N MET A 86 -6.33 -17.50 -22.88
CA MET A 86 -6.18 -16.04 -23.03
C MET A 86 -7.49 -15.32 -23.39
N ARG A 87 -8.54 -16.04 -23.85
CA ARG A 87 -9.84 -15.43 -24.17
C ARG A 87 -10.44 -14.64 -23.01
N SER A 88 -10.27 -15.12 -21.77
CA SER A 88 -10.76 -14.41 -20.58
C SER A 88 -9.96 -13.13 -20.31
N LEU A 89 -8.65 -13.12 -20.60
CA LEU A 89 -7.82 -11.93 -20.51
C LEU A 89 -8.29 -10.86 -21.51
N HIS A 90 -8.47 -11.23 -22.78
CA HIS A 90 -9.00 -10.32 -23.81
C HIS A 90 -10.29 -9.63 -23.36
N VAL A 91 -11.27 -10.41 -22.85
CA VAL A 91 -12.55 -9.86 -22.39
C VAL A 91 -12.35 -8.88 -21.22
N VAL A 92 -11.51 -9.23 -20.24
CA VAL A 92 -11.28 -8.39 -19.07
C VAL A 92 -10.57 -7.09 -19.44
N LEU A 93 -9.56 -7.15 -20.30
CA LEU A 93 -8.82 -5.97 -20.72
C LEU A 93 -9.69 -5.06 -21.60
N SER A 94 -10.41 -5.61 -22.58
CA SER A 94 -11.32 -4.83 -23.45
C SER A 94 -12.42 -4.13 -22.62
N GLN A 95 -13.05 -4.85 -21.68
CA GLN A 95 -14.11 -4.27 -20.85
C GLN A 95 -13.54 -3.29 -19.81
N GLY A 96 -12.31 -3.50 -19.37
CA GLY A 96 -11.68 -2.69 -18.33
C GLY A 96 -11.20 -1.34 -18.82
N THR A 97 -10.83 -1.19 -20.07
CA THR A 97 -10.22 0.04 -20.62
C THR A 97 -11.10 1.28 -20.42
N ALA A 98 -12.43 1.16 -20.55
CA ALA A 98 -13.36 2.28 -20.38
C ALA A 98 -13.80 2.52 -18.92
N LEU A 99 -13.34 1.70 -17.98
CA LEU A 99 -13.77 1.82 -16.58
C LEU A 99 -12.97 2.90 -15.83
N PRO A 100 -13.58 3.58 -14.85
CA PRO A 100 -12.83 4.40 -13.89
C PRO A 100 -11.76 3.59 -13.14
N ARG A 101 -10.66 4.25 -12.73
CA ARG A 101 -9.50 3.63 -12.06
C ARG A 101 -9.89 2.68 -10.91
N GLU A 102 -10.78 3.11 -10.03
CA GLU A 102 -11.27 2.26 -8.94
C GLU A 102 -11.91 0.96 -9.44
N LYS A 103 -12.71 1.03 -10.48
CA LYS A 103 -13.37 -0.15 -11.06
C LYS A 103 -12.36 -1.06 -11.79
N GLN A 104 -11.34 -0.49 -12.44
CA GLN A 104 -10.23 -1.25 -13.02
C GLN A 104 -9.49 -2.06 -11.95
N ILE A 105 -9.11 -1.43 -10.83
CA ILE A 105 -8.44 -2.09 -9.71
C ILE A 105 -9.30 -3.26 -9.19
N ARG A 106 -10.60 -3.05 -8.97
CA ARG A 106 -11.50 -4.09 -8.50
C ARG A 106 -11.67 -5.23 -9.50
N LEU A 107 -11.74 -4.91 -10.79
CA LEU A 107 -11.85 -5.87 -11.88
C LEU A 107 -10.61 -6.77 -11.91
N VAL A 108 -9.42 -6.18 -11.91
CA VAL A 108 -8.14 -6.89 -11.92
C VAL A 108 -8.01 -7.77 -10.68
N ASN A 109 -8.25 -7.22 -9.48
CA ASN A 109 -8.15 -7.98 -8.24
C ASN A 109 -9.05 -9.22 -8.25
N ARG A 110 -10.31 -9.06 -8.69
CA ARG A 110 -11.26 -10.17 -8.77
C ARG A 110 -10.90 -11.19 -9.85
N TYR A 111 -10.41 -10.72 -11.00
CA TYR A 111 -10.04 -11.60 -12.11
C TYR A 111 -8.84 -12.48 -11.75
N VAL A 112 -7.79 -11.87 -11.23
CA VAL A 112 -6.57 -12.56 -10.84
C VAL A 112 -6.83 -13.53 -9.68
N ASN A 113 -7.56 -13.10 -8.64
CA ASN A 113 -7.81 -13.94 -7.47
C ASN A 113 -8.77 -15.13 -7.72
N ARG A 114 -9.33 -15.26 -8.91
CA ARG A 114 -10.07 -16.46 -9.34
C ARG A 114 -9.18 -17.55 -9.95
N LYS A 115 -7.91 -17.24 -10.14
CA LYS A 115 -6.96 -18.21 -10.71
C LYS A 115 -6.56 -19.23 -9.64
N ARG A 116 -5.97 -20.32 -10.10
CA ARG A 116 -5.54 -21.39 -9.21
C ARG A 116 -4.31 -20.93 -8.41
N TYR A 117 -4.38 -21.06 -7.09
CA TYR A 117 -3.21 -20.94 -6.23
C TYR A 117 -2.37 -22.21 -6.37
N ASN A 118 -1.09 -22.05 -6.63
CA ASN A 118 -0.15 -23.15 -6.89
C ASN A 118 1.22 -22.73 -6.36
N GLU A 119 1.60 -23.27 -5.22
CA GLU A 119 2.89 -22.98 -4.62
C GLU A 119 4.03 -23.49 -5.48
N ASP A 120 5.09 -22.71 -5.57
CA ASP A 120 6.32 -23.12 -6.19
C ASP A 120 6.91 -24.34 -5.47
N ARG A 121 7.29 -25.35 -6.26
CA ARG A 121 8.00 -26.49 -5.69
C ARG A 121 9.38 -26.01 -5.25
N ARG A 122 9.63 -26.01 -3.96
CA ARG A 122 10.94 -25.72 -3.37
C ARG A 122 11.95 -26.77 -3.87
N LYS A 123 12.59 -26.50 -5.00
CA LYS A 123 13.69 -27.31 -5.48
C LYS A 123 14.98 -26.64 -5.02
N ILE A 124 15.71 -27.34 -4.17
CA ILE A 124 17.09 -26.95 -3.86
C ILE A 124 17.91 -27.31 -5.09
N ILE A 125 18.52 -26.34 -5.71
CA ILE A 125 19.49 -26.54 -6.79
C ILE A 125 20.87 -26.09 -6.34
N ARG A 126 21.90 -26.63 -6.98
CA ARG A 126 23.27 -26.16 -6.82
C ARG A 126 23.55 -25.20 -7.97
N ASN A 127 23.91 -23.95 -7.68
CA ASN A 127 24.28 -22.99 -8.70
C ASN A 127 25.68 -23.29 -9.26
N GLU A 128 26.11 -22.54 -10.27
CA GLU A 128 27.41 -22.73 -10.94
C GLU A 128 28.61 -22.60 -9.97
N GLU A 129 28.45 -21.81 -8.91
CA GLU A 129 29.46 -21.65 -7.86
C GLU A 129 29.44 -22.81 -6.82
N GLY A 130 28.56 -23.79 -7.01
CA GLY A 130 28.40 -24.92 -6.09
C GLY A 130 27.57 -24.63 -4.84
N LYS A 131 27.00 -23.43 -4.70
CA LYS A 131 26.16 -23.02 -3.56
C LYS A 131 24.74 -23.56 -3.74
N LEU A 132 24.17 -24.10 -2.65
CA LEU A 132 22.76 -24.50 -2.63
C LEU A 132 21.87 -23.27 -2.61
N THR A 133 20.93 -23.19 -3.51
CA THR A 133 19.96 -22.10 -3.62
C THR A 133 18.56 -22.65 -3.90
N ILE A 134 17.54 -21.90 -3.50
CA ILE A 134 16.16 -22.13 -3.90
C ILE A 134 15.84 -21.02 -4.90
N PRO A 135 15.71 -21.34 -6.20
CA PRO A 135 15.35 -20.32 -7.17
C PRO A 135 13.96 -19.77 -6.85
N SER A 136 13.83 -18.46 -6.88
CA SER A 136 12.55 -17.78 -6.86
C SER A 136 12.17 -17.51 -8.33
N HIS A 137 11.10 -18.12 -8.78
CA HIS A 137 10.56 -17.88 -10.12
C HIS A 137 9.37 -16.94 -10.02
N TRP A 138 9.48 -15.78 -10.61
CA TRP A 138 8.39 -14.82 -10.73
C TRP A 138 7.70 -15.01 -12.06
N ALA A 139 6.43 -15.42 -12.06
CA ALA A 139 5.70 -15.69 -13.26
C ALA A 139 5.33 -14.40 -14.02
N THR A 140 5.46 -14.45 -15.33
CA THR A 140 4.86 -13.44 -16.20
C THR A 140 3.34 -13.55 -16.19
N LEU A 141 2.64 -12.54 -16.74
CA LEU A 141 1.17 -12.60 -16.83
C LEU A 141 0.70 -13.84 -17.63
N VAL A 142 1.40 -14.20 -18.72
CA VAL A 142 1.05 -15.37 -19.54
C VAL A 142 1.24 -16.67 -18.77
N GLU A 143 2.40 -16.84 -18.15
CA GLU A 143 2.72 -18.01 -17.33
C GLU A 143 1.73 -18.21 -16.18
N PHE A 144 1.42 -17.11 -15.47
CA PHE A 144 0.43 -17.12 -14.39
C PHE A 144 -0.98 -17.52 -14.89
N LEU A 145 -1.42 -16.99 -16.04
CA LEU A 145 -2.74 -17.33 -16.59
C LEU A 145 -2.82 -18.78 -17.07
N GLU A 146 -1.70 -19.37 -17.42
CA GLU A 146 -1.62 -20.76 -17.85
C GLU A 146 -1.56 -21.76 -16.70
N LYS A 147 -0.78 -21.45 -15.67
CA LYS A 147 -0.42 -22.41 -14.62
C LYS A 147 -0.97 -22.05 -13.23
N GLY A 148 -1.38 -20.80 -13.02
CA GLY A 148 -1.55 -20.22 -11.68
C GLY A 148 -0.19 -19.84 -11.10
N GLY A 149 -0.12 -19.64 -9.80
CA GLY A 149 1.09 -19.29 -9.08
C GLY A 149 0.83 -19.09 -7.60
N ASP A 150 1.82 -18.58 -6.88
CA ASP A 150 1.68 -18.23 -5.47
C ASP A 150 1.54 -16.71 -5.25
N CYS A 151 1.82 -16.22 -4.05
CA CYS A 151 1.45 -14.85 -3.68
C CYS A 151 2.16 -13.77 -4.51
N GLU A 152 3.44 -13.96 -4.86
CA GLU A 152 4.17 -13.03 -5.71
C GLU A 152 3.65 -13.02 -7.14
N ASP A 153 3.26 -14.19 -7.68
CA ASP A 153 2.72 -14.31 -9.03
C ASP A 153 1.34 -13.65 -9.16
N PHE A 154 0.48 -13.85 -8.15
CA PHE A 154 -0.80 -13.13 -8.07
C PHE A 154 -0.60 -11.63 -8.03
N THR A 155 0.38 -11.18 -7.26
CA THR A 155 0.67 -9.75 -7.08
C THR A 155 1.25 -9.17 -8.37
N THR A 156 2.20 -9.86 -8.99
CA THR A 156 2.81 -9.48 -10.28
C THR A 156 1.78 -9.44 -11.40
N ALA A 157 0.91 -10.44 -11.50
CA ALA A 157 -0.15 -10.46 -12.51
C ALA A 157 -1.10 -9.24 -12.37
N LYS A 158 -1.45 -8.85 -11.14
CA LYS A 158 -2.24 -7.63 -10.90
C LYS A 158 -1.47 -6.38 -11.33
N TYR A 159 -0.18 -6.29 -10.98
CA TYR A 159 0.70 -5.20 -11.37
C TYR A 159 0.71 -5.04 -12.89
N LEU A 160 1.04 -6.09 -13.63
CA LEU A 160 1.16 -6.10 -15.09
C LEU A 160 -0.18 -5.75 -15.80
N MET A 161 -1.32 -6.25 -15.28
CA MET A 161 -2.63 -5.88 -15.81
C MET A 161 -2.98 -4.41 -15.57
N LEU A 162 -2.63 -3.85 -14.40
CA LEU A 162 -2.84 -2.43 -14.13
C LEU A 162 -1.90 -1.55 -14.96
N ARG A 163 -0.66 -2.00 -15.21
CA ARG A 163 0.25 -1.35 -16.17
C ARG A 163 -0.39 -1.27 -17.56
N HIS A 164 -1.03 -2.35 -18.02
CA HIS A 164 -1.78 -2.35 -19.28
C HIS A 164 -2.91 -1.32 -19.30
N PHE A 165 -3.59 -1.08 -18.20
CA PHE A 165 -4.59 0.00 -18.06
C PHE A 165 -3.98 1.40 -17.90
N GLY A 166 -2.67 1.55 -18.02
CA GLY A 166 -1.97 2.82 -17.95
C GLY A 166 -1.80 3.37 -16.53
N PHE A 167 -1.78 2.49 -15.51
CA PHE A 167 -1.27 2.90 -14.20
C PHE A 167 0.24 3.08 -14.28
N ALA A 168 0.76 4.17 -13.75
CA ALA A 168 2.17 4.48 -13.78
C ALA A 168 2.97 3.57 -12.82
N ALA A 169 4.23 3.27 -13.15
CA ALA A 169 5.06 2.41 -12.29
C ALA A 169 5.28 3.03 -10.92
N GLU A 170 5.47 4.35 -10.85
CA GLU A 170 5.63 5.14 -9.63
C GLU A 170 4.43 5.04 -8.68
N ASP A 171 3.26 4.73 -9.21
CA ASP A 171 2.02 4.60 -8.45
C ASP A 171 1.72 3.19 -7.97
N MET A 172 2.61 2.26 -8.24
CA MET A 172 2.43 0.86 -7.84
C MET A 172 3.70 0.26 -7.26
N ARG A 173 3.54 -0.59 -6.25
CA ARG A 173 4.62 -1.41 -5.70
C ARG A 173 4.13 -2.81 -5.38
N VAL A 174 4.86 -3.81 -5.83
CA VAL A 174 4.78 -5.15 -5.27
C VAL A 174 5.49 -5.11 -3.93
N VAL A 175 4.77 -5.37 -2.87
CA VAL A 175 5.25 -5.23 -1.49
C VAL A 175 5.33 -6.61 -0.85
N VAL A 176 6.53 -7.01 -0.47
CA VAL A 176 6.74 -8.22 0.32
C VAL A 176 6.58 -7.88 1.80
N VAL A 177 5.77 -8.66 2.47
CA VAL A 177 5.43 -8.52 3.88
C VAL A 177 5.76 -9.81 4.64
N TYR A 178 6.03 -9.69 5.92
CA TYR A 178 5.99 -10.82 6.84
C TYR A 178 4.63 -10.84 7.53
N ASP A 179 3.83 -11.85 7.24
CA ASP A 179 2.55 -12.09 7.92
C ASP A 179 2.79 -12.83 9.23
N ARG A 180 2.57 -12.12 10.33
CA ARG A 180 2.74 -12.68 11.69
C ARG A 180 1.74 -13.79 12.01
N SER A 181 0.56 -13.77 11.39
CA SER A 181 -0.47 -14.77 11.63
C SER A 181 -0.11 -16.10 11.00
N GLN A 182 0.47 -16.06 9.82
CA GLN A 182 0.91 -17.23 9.06
C GLN A 182 2.37 -17.60 9.35
N ARG A 183 3.13 -16.71 9.99
CA ARG A 183 4.59 -16.82 10.20
C ARG A 183 5.36 -17.05 8.91
N ALA A 184 4.93 -16.41 7.85
CA ALA A 184 5.47 -16.57 6.50
C ALA A 184 5.61 -15.22 5.77
N HIS A 185 6.45 -15.18 4.75
CA HIS A 185 6.46 -14.08 3.81
C HIS A 185 5.24 -14.18 2.91
N HIS A 186 4.73 -13.02 2.51
CA HIS A 186 3.59 -12.88 1.64
C HIS A 186 3.78 -11.67 0.73
N ALA A 187 3.09 -11.61 -0.40
CA ALA A 187 3.17 -10.49 -1.33
C ALA A 187 1.80 -9.85 -1.55
N VAL A 188 1.77 -8.53 -1.58
CA VAL A 188 0.58 -7.72 -1.83
C VAL A 188 0.90 -6.57 -2.79
N LEU A 189 -0.09 -6.07 -3.51
CA LEU A 189 0.08 -4.93 -4.40
C LEU A 189 -0.43 -3.65 -3.76
N ALA A 190 0.45 -2.67 -3.56
CA ALA A 190 0.07 -1.31 -3.24
C ALA A 190 -0.15 -0.51 -4.53
N VAL A 191 -1.28 0.20 -4.62
CA VAL A 191 -1.66 1.03 -5.76
C VAL A 191 -2.11 2.38 -5.26
N ARG A 192 -1.51 3.45 -5.79
CA ARG A 192 -1.96 4.83 -5.63
C ARG A 192 -2.75 5.25 -6.87
N PHE A 193 -3.85 5.92 -6.70
CA PHE A 193 -4.66 6.46 -7.80
C PHE A 193 -5.39 7.72 -7.32
N ASP A 194 -5.88 8.53 -8.24
CA ASP A 194 -6.50 9.83 -7.96
C ASP A 194 -5.61 10.75 -7.08
N GLY A 195 -4.28 10.64 -7.25
CA GLY A 195 -3.29 11.45 -6.54
C GLY A 195 -2.95 10.97 -5.13
N GLU A 196 -3.93 10.67 -4.28
CA GLU A 196 -3.71 10.37 -2.85
C GLU A 196 -4.30 9.03 -2.38
N THR A 197 -5.27 8.50 -3.10
CA THR A 197 -5.94 7.28 -2.66
C THR A 197 -5.03 6.08 -2.85
N ILE A 198 -4.73 5.39 -1.76
CA ILE A 198 -3.87 4.21 -1.76
C ILE A 198 -4.67 2.99 -1.33
N TRP A 199 -4.62 1.95 -2.15
CA TRP A 199 -5.20 0.65 -1.85
C TRP A 199 -4.12 -0.42 -1.83
N VAL A 200 -4.29 -1.41 -0.95
CA VAL A 200 -3.48 -2.63 -0.93
C VAL A 200 -4.37 -3.81 -1.29
N LEU A 201 -3.98 -4.51 -2.35
CA LEU A 201 -4.69 -5.64 -2.93
C LEU A 201 -4.04 -6.94 -2.48
N ASP A 202 -4.84 -7.83 -1.93
CA ASP A 202 -4.38 -9.13 -1.43
C ASP A 202 -4.87 -10.31 -2.30
N THR A 203 -4.32 -11.49 -2.07
CA THR A 203 -4.68 -12.73 -2.78
C THR A 203 -6.04 -13.30 -2.35
N ASP A 204 -6.56 -12.89 -1.21
CA ASP A 204 -7.85 -13.31 -0.65
C ASP A 204 -9.06 -12.46 -1.08
N ASN A 205 -8.95 -11.70 -2.17
CA ASN A 205 -9.91 -10.70 -2.66
C ASN A 205 -10.08 -9.45 -1.79
N ARG A 206 -9.42 -9.34 -0.65
CA ARG A 206 -9.49 -8.13 0.16
C ARG A 206 -8.76 -6.98 -0.51
N ILE A 207 -9.33 -5.78 -0.33
CA ILE A 207 -8.72 -4.52 -0.70
C ILE A 207 -8.71 -3.65 0.54
N TYR A 208 -7.52 -3.41 1.07
CA TYR A 208 -7.33 -2.56 2.23
C TYR A 208 -7.23 -1.10 1.78
N ARG A 209 -8.05 -0.22 2.38
CA ARG A 209 -8.22 1.17 1.93
C ARG A 209 -7.92 2.21 3.00
N LYS A 210 -8.03 1.85 4.28
CA LYS A 210 -7.93 2.81 5.39
C LYS A 210 -6.75 2.56 6.31
N ARG A 211 -6.27 1.33 6.38
CA ARG A 211 -5.20 0.93 7.29
C ARG A 211 -4.47 -0.29 6.75
N ARG A 212 -3.22 -0.44 7.18
CA ARG A 212 -2.43 -1.64 6.92
C ARG A 212 -3.15 -2.89 7.44
N PRO A 213 -3.06 -4.03 6.72
CA PRO A 213 -3.54 -5.31 7.22
C PRO A 213 -2.93 -5.63 8.60
N LEU A 214 -3.76 -6.13 9.51
CA LEU A 214 -3.29 -6.53 10.83
C LEU A 214 -2.31 -7.71 10.70
N GLY A 215 -1.20 -7.61 11.39
CA GLY A 215 -0.17 -8.66 11.36
C GLY A 215 0.89 -8.48 10.27
N TYR A 216 0.69 -7.66 9.25
CA TYR A 216 1.69 -7.44 8.21
C TYR A 216 2.79 -6.49 8.67
N ARG A 217 4.03 -6.95 8.54
CA ARG A 217 5.23 -6.12 8.62
C ARG A 217 5.79 -5.99 7.21
N TYR A 218 5.92 -4.78 6.71
CA TYR A 218 6.51 -4.53 5.41
C TYR A 218 8.01 -4.83 5.48
N VAL A 219 8.53 -5.56 4.50
CA VAL A 219 9.93 -5.97 4.42
C VAL A 219 10.63 -5.21 3.31
N TYR A 220 10.20 -5.38 2.09
CA TYR A 220 10.70 -4.63 0.94
C TYR A 220 9.61 -4.45 -0.11
N ALA A 221 9.84 -3.56 -1.04
CA ALA A 221 8.97 -3.35 -2.18
C ALA A 221 9.77 -3.23 -3.47
N VAL A 222 9.14 -3.56 -4.60
CA VAL A 222 9.74 -3.45 -5.93
C VAL A 222 8.71 -2.97 -6.95
N ASN A 223 9.18 -2.24 -7.94
CA ASN A 223 8.50 -1.97 -9.20
C ASN A 223 9.54 -1.84 -10.34
N GLU A 224 9.16 -1.32 -11.50
CA GLU A 224 10.08 -1.11 -12.64
C GLU A 224 11.20 -0.08 -12.36
N LEU A 225 11.02 0.81 -11.37
CA LEU A 225 11.93 1.90 -11.06
C LEU A 225 12.98 1.53 -10.02
N GLY A 226 12.65 0.63 -9.08
CA GLY A 226 13.59 0.33 -8.01
C GLY A 226 13.09 -0.66 -6.98
N ILE A 227 13.93 -0.84 -5.98
CA ILE A 227 13.74 -1.69 -4.80
C ILE A 227 13.86 -0.81 -3.57
N TRP A 228 12.94 -0.97 -2.62
CA TRP A 228 12.90 -0.20 -1.36
C TRP A 228 12.89 -1.15 -0.16
N ASP A 229 13.76 -0.89 0.82
CA ASP A 229 13.76 -1.60 2.10
C ASP A 229 12.79 -0.94 3.08
N HIS A 230 11.89 -1.72 3.65
CA HIS A 230 10.96 -1.30 4.70
C HIS A 230 11.31 -1.86 6.08
N ASP A 231 12.30 -2.73 6.17
CA ASP A 231 12.75 -3.31 7.44
C ASP A 231 13.69 -2.34 8.18
N ILE A 232 13.19 -1.14 8.48
CA ILE A 232 13.91 -0.17 9.29
C ILE A 232 14.19 -0.83 10.64
N ARG A 233 15.41 -1.29 10.82
CA ARG A 233 15.90 -1.72 12.12
C ARG A 233 15.90 -0.49 13.02
N LEU A 234 14.86 -0.34 13.85
CA LEU A 234 14.89 0.65 14.91
C LEU A 234 16.21 0.48 15.68
N PRO A 235 16.98 1.56 15.89
CA PRO A 235 18.22 1.46 16.64
C PRO A 235 17.91 0.75 17.97
N ARG A 236 18.64 -0.32 18.25
CA ARG A 236 18.52 -1.03 19.51
C ARG A 236 18.74 0.01 20.61
N ARG A 237 17.71 0.30 21.42
CA ARG A 237 17.91 1.05 22.66
C ARG A 237 18.99 0.31 23.44
N ARG A 238 20.16 0.93 23.56
CA ARG A 238 21.18 0.46 24.50
C ARG A 238 20.52 0.50 25.90
N ARG A 239 20.39 -0.67 26.50
CA ARG A 239 20.03 -0.78 27.91
C ARG A 239 21.23 -0.36 28.75
#